data_6080a27d5e327c449c1585a0afec0e2c
#
_entry.id   6080a27d5e327c449c1585a0afec0e2c
#
_cell.length_a   1.000
_cell.length_b   1.000
_cell.length_c   1.000
_cell.angle_alpha   90.00
_cell.angle_beta   90.00
_cell.angle_gamma   90.00
#
_symmetry.space_group_name_H-M   'P 1'
#
loop_
_entity.id
_entity.type
_entity.pdbx_description
1 polymer ?
#
loop_
_entity_poly.entity_id
_entity_poly.type
_entity_poly.pdbx_seq_one_letter_code
_entity_poly.pdbx_strand_id
1 'polypeptide(L)'
;MNRKTKGNTNLPLIVALAGSVLALLGLFIIDAMAEPEPFPEFELEDGLTSKSVTRDAMMGEAWVAYFSATWCTHCHPTLDSIDLVIPDDRLLVFNTEVADSDMVGWNEDMEDYLERSLDRPFIHAPGLATELEVFGRPYLIFVDAEGNIQSDREGLWTDANEMAKVWDETVSA
;
A
#
# COMPACT_ATOMS: atom_id res chain seq x y z
N MET A 1 -15.50 4.23 73.88
CA MET A 1 -14.44 3.72 72.94
C MET A 1 -14.91 3.92 71.51
N ASN A 2 -14.48 4.98 70.86
CA ASN A 2 -14.96 5.35 69.48
C ASN A 2 -13.92 4.88 68.48
N ARG A 3 -14.16 3.78 67.75
CA ARG A 3 -13.32 3.34 66.62
C ARG A 3 -13.65 4.18 65.42
N LYS A 4 -12.78 5.14 65.08
CA LYS A 4 -12.80 5.80 63.76
C LYS A 4 -12.36 4.79 62.70
N THR A 5 -13.28 4.39 61.85
CA THR A 5 -12.97 3.67 60.61
C THR A 5 -12.25 4.62 59.64
N LYS A 6 -10.96 4.37 59.38
CA LYS A 6 -10.20 5.06 58.33
C LYS A 6 -10.81 4.67 57.00
N GLY A 7 -11.57 5.57 56.39
CA GLY A 7 -12.06 5.38 55.03
C GLY A 7 -10.89 5.22 54.05
N ASN A 8 -10.93 4.19 53.26
CA ASN A 8 -9.89 3.86 52.29
C ASN A 8 -9.99 4.86 51.11
N THR A 9 -9.24 5.97 51.17
CA THR A 9 -9.26 7.09 50.21
C THR A 9 -8.73 6.73 48.83
N ASN A 10 -8.22 5.52 48.63
CA ASN A 10 -7.63 5.07 47.39
C ASN A 10 -8.62 4.35 46.42
N LEU A 11 -9.83 4.04 46.90
CA LEU A 11 -10.81 3.30 46.09
C LEU A 11 -11.21 4.05 44.80
N PRO A 12 -11.49 5.36 44.80
CA PRO A 12 -11.84 6.07 43.57
C PRO A 12 -10.67 6.14 42.56
N LEU A 13 -9.42 6.22 43.04
CA LEU A 13 -8.23 6.22 42.18
C LEU A 13 -8.02 4.85 41.52
N ILE A 14 -8.23 3.76 42.23
CA ILE A 14 -8.12 2.40 41.69
C ILE A 14 -9.19 2.13 40.65
N VAL A 15 -10.42 2.58 40.88
CA VAL A 15 -11.53 2.45 39.92
C VAL A 15 -11.27 3.25 38.65
N ALA A 16 -10.73 4.49 38.78
CA ALA A 16 -10.38 5.31 37.63
C ALA A 16 -9.25 4.70 36.79
N LEU A 17 -8.21 4.16 37.44
CA LEU A 17 -7.10 3.47 36.76
C LEU A 17 -7.56 2.19 36.04
N ALA A 18 -8.38 1.37 36.69
CA ALA A 18 -8.94 0.17 36.10
C ALA A 18 -9.83 0.47 34.88
N GLY A 19 -10.65 1.52 34.96
CA GLY A 19 -11.47 1.98 33.84
C GLY A 19 -10.64 2.45 32.63
N SER A 20 -9.55 3.18 32.88
CA SER A 20 -8.63 3.64 31.83
C SER A 20 -7.90 2.47 31.12
N VAL A 21 -7.46 1.47 31.89
CA VAL A 21 -6.79 0.28 31.35
C VAL A 21 -7.77 -0.55 30.47
N LEU A 22 -9.02 -0.73 30.96
CA LEU A 22 -10.05 -1.45 30.17
C LEU A 22 -10.42 -0.71 28.89
N ALA A 23 -10.50 0.63 28.92
CA ALA A 23 -10.77 1.43 27.73
C ALA A 23 -9.62 1.33 26.70
N LEU A 24 -8.36 1.37 27.14
CA LEU A 24 -7.20 1.17 26.28
C LEU A 24 -7.14 -0.24 25.69
N LEU A 25 -7.38 -1.27 26.50
CA LEU A 25 -7.47 -2.66 26.01
C LEU A 25 -8.62 -2.84 25.02
N GLY A 26 -9.76 -2.20 25.24
CA GLY A 26 -10.89 -2.21 24.31
C GLY A 26 -10.55 -1.59 22.96
N LEU A 27 -9.80 -0.49 22.93
CA LEU A 27 -9.32 0.15 21.71
C LEU A 27 -8.35 -0.77 20.94
N PHE A 28 -7.40 -1.40 21.62
CA PHE A 28 -6.48 -2.36 21.01
C PHE A 28 -7.18 -3.59 20.41
N ILE A 29 -8.24 -4.08 21.04
CA ILE A 29 -9.01 -5.24 20.54
C ILE A 29 -9.81 -4.85 19.30
N ILE A 30 -10.37 -3.64 19.24
CA ILE A 30 -11.14 -3.16 18.08
C ILE A 30 -10.22 -3.02 16.84
N ASP A 31 -9.02 -2.47 17.02
CA ASP A 31 -8.04 -2.34 15.94
C ASP A 31 -7.56 -3.72 15.42
N ALA A 32 -7.33 -4.66 16.32
CA ALA A 32 -6.96 -6.04 16.00
C ALA A 32 -8.07 -6.88 15.35
N MET A 33 -9.31 -6.40 15.32
CA MET A 33 -10.47 -7.04 14.71
C MET A 33 -10.97 -6.30 13.45
N ALA A 34 -10.26 -5.25 13.02
CA ALA A 34 -10.57 -4.62 11.73
C ALA A 34 -10.37 -5.65 10.62
N GLU A 35 -11.39 -5.85 9.80
CA GLU A 35 -11.23 -6.69 8.60
C GLU A 35 -10.21 -6.02 7.67
N PRO A 36 -9.31 -6.79 7.04
CA PRO A 36 -8.35 -6.22 6.12
C PRO A 36 -9.07 -5.53 4.95
N GLU A 37 -8.57 -4.38 4.53
CA GLU A 37 -9.15 -3.62 3.43
C GLU A 37 -8.81 -4.28 2.09
N PRO A 38 -9.78 -4.78 1.32
CA PRO A 38 -9.50 -5.39 0.04
C PRO A 38 -9.12 -4.31 -1.00
N PHE A 39 -8.13 -4.62 -1.83
CA PHE A 39 -7.86 -3.81 -3.02
C PHE A 39 -9.08 -3.86 -3.96
N PRO A 40 -9.53 -2.74 -4.55
CA PRO A 40 -10.71 -2.70 -5.40
C PRO A 40 -10.64 -3.69 -6.57
N GLU A 41 -11.80 -4.18 -6.99
CA GLU A 41 -11.91 -4.97 -8.22
C GLU A 41 -11.57 -4.09 -9.42
N PHE A 42 -10.77 -4.61 -10.34
CA PHE A 42 -10.53 -3.96 -11.62
C PHE A 42 -10.38 -4.99 -12.74
N GLU A 43 -10.74 -4.56 -13.95
CA GLU A 43 -10.42 -5.20 -15.21
C GLU A 43 -10.00 -4.10 -16.19
N LEU A 44 -8.71 -4.03 -16.47
CA LEU A 44 -8.09 -2.97 -17.26
C LEU A 44 -7.20 -3.57 -18.35
N GLU A 45 -6.94 -2.82 -19.41
CA GLU A 45 -6.07 -3.24 -20.49
C GLU A 45 -4.62 -2.85 -20.21
N ASP A 46 -3.70 -3.79 -20.37
CA ASP A 46 -2.28 -3.49 -20.45
C ASP A 46 -1.98 -2.78 -21.77
N GLY A 47 -1.51 -1.55 -21.70
CA GLY A 47 -1.25 -0.71 -22.86
C GLY A 47 -0.10 -1.18 -23.75
N LEU A 48 0.72 -2.15 -23.29
CA LEU A 48 1.80 -2.73 -24.08
C LEU A 48 1.33 -3.92 -24.91
N THR A 49 0.47 -4.76 -24.34
CA THR A 49 0.10 -6.06 -24.93
C THR A 49 -1.35 -6.16 -25.35
N SER A 50 -2.18 -5.18 -24.98
CA SER A 50 -3.65 -5.19 -25.12
C SER A 50 -4.33 -6.40 -24.45
N LYS A 51 -3.67 -7.01 -23.47
CA LYS A 51 -4.27 -8.07 -22.67
C LYS A 51 -5.03 -7.47 -21.48
N SER A 52 -6.12 -8.13 -21.09
CA SER A 52 -6.81 -7.80 -19.84
C SER A 52 -5.96 -8.16 -18.64
N VAL A 53 -5.81 -7.22 -17.72
CA VAL A 53 -5.21 -7.38 -16.40
C VAL A 53 -6.33 -7.20 -15.38
N THR A 54 -6.49 -8.16 -14.48
CA THR A 54 -7.55 -8.15 -13.46
C THR A 54 -6.95 -8.32 -12.07
N ARG A 55 -7.63 -7.84 -11.03
CA ARG A 55 -7.24 -8.14 -9.66
C ARG A 55 -7.17 -9.65 -9.42
N ASP A 56 -8.15 -10.40 -9.90
CA ASP A 56 -8.22 -11.85 -9.71
C ASP A 56 -7.02 -12.59 -10.30
N ALA A 57 -6.42 -12.07 -11.39
CA ALA A 57 -5.22 -12.66 -11.96
C ALA A 57 -3.96 -12.47 -11.09
N MET A 58 -3.99 -11.52 -10.15
CA MET A 58 -2.91 -11.25 -9.20
C MET A 58 -3.05 -12.02 -7.89
N MET A 59 -4.22 -12.64 -7.65
CA MET A 59 -4.47 -13.41 -6.43
C MET A 59 -3.59 -14.66 -6.31
N GLY A 60 -3.30 -15.05 -5.07
CA GLY A 60 -2.48 -16.23 -4.74
C GLY A 60 -1.00 -15.92 -4.49
N GLU A 61 -0.53 -14.73 -4.83
CA GLU A 61 0.79 -14.22 -4.49
C GLU A 61 0.71 -12.71 -4.23
N ALA A 62 1.56 -12.19 -3.35
CA ALA A 62 1.63 -10.75 -3.06
C ALA A 62 2.07 -9.95 -4.29
N TRP A 63 1.62 -8.71 -4.41
CA TRP A 63 1.92 -7.83 -5.53
C TRP A 63 1.88 -6.35 -5.11
N VAL A 64 2.37 -5.48 -5.98
CA VAL A 64 2.43 -4.03 -5.72
C VAL A 64 1.73 -3.27 -6.84
N ALA A 65 0.82 -2.37 -6.46
CA ALA A 65 0.27 -1.35 -7.34
C ALA A 65 1.14 -0.08 -7.25
N TYR A 66 1.80 0.28 -8.34
CA TYR A 66 2.63 1.47 -8.43
C TYR A 66 1.95 2.54 -9.27
N PHE A 67 1.43 3.58 -8.63
CA PHE A 67 0.80 4.71 -9.27
C PHE A 67 1.82 5.80 -9.58
N SER A 68 1.91 6.17 -10.85
CA SER A 68 2.91 7.08 -11.37
C SER A 68 2.32 7.96 -12.49
N ALA A 69 3.14 8.84 -13.06
CA ALA A 69 2.79 9.69 -14.19
C ALA A 69 4.06 10.06 -14.96
N THR A 70 3.97 10.31 -16.26
CA THR A 70 5.10 10.61 -17.15
C THR A 70 5.91 11.86 -16.72
N TRP A 71 5.25 12.85 -16.13
CA TRP A 71 5.89 14.09 -15.63
C TRP A 71 6.49 13.96 -14.21
N CYS A 72 6.36 12.81 -13.55
CA CYS A 72 6.70 12.64 -12.14
C CYS A 72 8.21 12.46 -11.93
N THR A 73 8.92 13.53 -11.60
CA THR A 73 10.38 13.51 -11.39
C THR A 73 10.82 12.67 -10.18
N HIS A 74 9.96 12.46 -9.17
CA HIS A 74 10.23 11.60 -8.01
C HIS A 74 9.97 10.12 -8.30
N CYS A 75 9.30 9.82 -9.41
CA CYS A 75 8.97 8.45 -9.76
C CYS A 75 10.20 7.66 -10.21
N HIS A 76 11.13 8.27 -10.96
CA HIS A 76 12.36 7.61 -11.39
C HIS A 76 13.21 7.10 -10.22
N PRO A 77 13.64 7.93 -9.23
CA PRO A 77 14.45 7.41 -8.12
C PRO A 77 13.68 6.46 -7.19
N THR A 78 12.35 6.52 -7.16
CA THR A 78 11.54 5.49 -6.47
C THR A 78 11.57 4.19 -7.27
N LEU A 79 11.53 4.27 -8.61
CA LEU A 79 11.61 3.11 -9.49
C LEU A 79 12.92 2.34 -9.33
N ASP A 80 14.06 3.02 -9.09
CA ASP A 80 15.35 2.38 -8.76
C ASP A 80 15.21 1.44 -7.55
N SER A 81 14.51 1.88 -6.51
CA SER A 81 14.28 1.07 -5.31
C SER A 81 13.31 -0.08 -5.56
N ILE A 82 12.26 0.16 -6.34
CA ILE A 82 11.28 -0.86 -6.76
C ILE A 82 12.00 -1.96 -7.54
N ASP A 83 12.84 -1.58 -8.49
CA ASP A 83 13.57 -2.48 -9.39
C ASP A 83 14.53 -3.43 -8.67
N LEU A 84 15.03 -2.99 -7.52
CA LEU A 84 15.91 -3.81 -6.66
C LEU A 84 15.15 -4.81 -5.78
N VAL A 85 13.84 -4.61 -5.57
CA VAL A 85 13.08 -5.31 -4.52
C VAL A 85 11.90 -6.09 -5.07
N ILE A 86 11.12 -5.49 -5.99
CA ILE A 86 9.86 -6.05 -6.46
C ILE A 86 10.06 -6.75 -7.80
N PRO A 87 9.74 -8.05 -7.94
CA PRO A 87 9.79 -8.75 -9.22
C PRO A 87 8.87 -8.11 -10.25
N ASP A 88 9.26 -8.13 -11.53
CA ASP A 88 8.49 -7.52 -12.61
C ASP A 88 7.06 -8.08 -12.71
N ASP A 89 6.89 -9.38 -12.55
CA ASP A 89 5.60 -10.08 -12.60
C ASP A 89 4.72 -9.84 -11.36
N ARG A 90 5.23 -9.09 -10.36
CA ARG A 90 4.53 -8.69 -9.14
C ARG A 90 4.30 -7.18 -9.04
N LEU A 91 4.65 -6.43 -10.07
CA LEU A 91 4.45 -4.99 -10.13
C LEU A 91 3.47 -4.63 -11.25
N LEU A 92 2.40 -3.93 -10.91
CA LEU A 92 1.50 -3.28 -11.86
C LEU A 92 1.79 -1.78 -11.87
N VAL A 93 2.13 -1.22 -13.04
CA VAL A 93 2.39 0.22 -13.19
C VAL A 93 1.13 0.90 -13.69
N PHE A 94 0.54 1.76 -12.84
CA PHE A 94 -0.68 2.49 -13.14
C PHE A 94 -0.38 3.94 -13.48
N ASN A 95 -0.72 4.36 -14.71
CA ASN A 95 -0.72 5.78 -15.09
C ASN A 95 -2.02 6.44 -14.63
N THR A 96 -1.87 7.53 -13.90
CA THR A 96 -2.99 8.27 -13.29
C THR A 96 -3.42 9.49 -14.10
N GLU A 97 -2.74 9.82 -15.21
CA GLU A 97 -3.02 10.98 -16.03
C GLU A 97 -4.23 10.74 -16.94
N VAL A 98 -5.24 11.60 -16.83
CA VAL A 98 -6.47 11.48 -17.64
C VAL A 98 -6.22 11.70 -19.12
N ALA A 99 -5.31 12.63 -19.47
CA ALA A 99 -5.04 13.07 -20.83
C ALA A 99 -3.91 12.30 -21.51
N ASP A 100 -3.10 11.55 -20.75
CA ASP A 100 -1.93 10.83 -21.25
C ASP A 100 -2.16 9.32 -21.12
N SER A 101 -2.34 8.67 -22.26
CA SER A 101 -2.58 7.22 -22.37
C SER A 101 -1.50 6.51 -23.20
N ASP A 102 -0.37 7.17 -23.47
CA ASP A 102 0.75 6.55 -24.20
C ASP A 102 1.59 5.65 -23.26
N MET A 103 1.08 4.44 -23.02
CA MET A 103 1.75 3.48 -22.15
C MET A 103 3.00 2.90 -22.79
N VAL A 104 3.08 2.85 -24.13
CA VAL A 104 4.24 2.35 -24.85
C VAL A 104 5.41 3.32 -24.70
N GLY A 105 5.19 4.60 -25.00
CA GLY A 105 6.21 5.63 -24.81
C GLY A 105 6.68 5.75 -23.37
N TRP A 106 5.76 5.59 -22.42
CA TRP A 106 6.13 5.63 -21.00
C TRP A 106 6.94 4.41 -20.56
N ASN A 107 6.62 3.21 -21.04
CA ASN A 107 7.45 2.04 -20.80
C ASN A 107 8.86 2.23 -21.38
N GLU A 108 8.96 2.74 -22.62
CA GLU A 108 10.25 3.02 -23.27
C GLU A 108 11.10 4.01 -22.44
N ASP A 109 10.50 5.09 -21.93
CA ASP A 109 11.17 6.06 -21.04
C ASP A 109 11.70 5.40 -19.76
N MET A 110 10.94 4.47 -19.17
CA MET A 110 11.37 3.75 -17.96
C MET A 110 12.45 2.71 -18.26
N GLU A 111 12.37 2.00 -19.38
CA GLU A 111 13.42 1.08 -19.85
C GLU A 111 14.73 1.81 -20.11
N ASP A 112 14.65 2.96 -20.77
CA ASP A 112 15.82 3.82 -21.02
C ASP A 112 16.44 4.33 -19.71
N TYR A 113 15.61 4.69 -18.73
CA TYR A 113 16.08 5.14 -17.42
C TYR A 113 16.76 4.02 -16.63
N LEU A 114 16.21 2.83 -16.61
CA LEU A 114 16.74 1.67 -15.87
C LEU A 114 17.81 0.89 -16.65
N GLU A 115 18.06 1.26 -17.91
CA GLU A 115 19.00 0.57 -18.83
C GLU A 115 18.70 -0.95 -18.98
N ARG A 116 17.42 -1.33 -18.91
CA ARG A 116 16.94 -2.70 -19.09
C ARG A 116 15.51 -2.79 -19.60
N SER A 117 15.15 -3.90 -20.24
CA SER A 117 13.76 -4.19 -20.58
C SER A 117 12.93 -4.56 -19.34
N LEU A 118 11.66 -4.14 -19.35
CA LEU A 118 10.69 -4.38 -18.29
C LEU A 118 9.63 -5.38 -18.77
N ASP A 119 9.34 -6.38 -17.94
CA ASP A 119 8.28 -7.38 -18.19
C ASP A 119 7.15 -7.21 -17.16
N ARG A 120 6.56 -6.01 -17.16
CA ARG A 120 5.46 -5.64 -16.26
C ARG A 120 4.37 -4.87 -17.02
N PRO A 121 3.09 -4.99 -16.62
CA PRO A 121 2.01 -4.25 -17.25
C PRO A 121 2.10 -2.74 -16.99
N PHE A 122 1.81 -1.95 -18.04
CA PHE A 122 1.62 -0.50 -17.98
C PHE A 122 0.16 -0.17 -18.28
N ILE A 123 -0.57 0.32 -17.30
CA ILE A 123 -2.02 0.39 -17.32
C ILE A 123 -2.49 1.84 -17.15
N HIS A 124 -3.32 2.34 -18.06
CA HIS A 124 -3.96 3.64 -17.93
C HIS A 124 -5.16 3.55 -16.99
N ALA A 125 -5.04 4.08 -15.76
CA ALA A 125 -6.00 3.84 -14.68
C ALA A 125 -6.36 5.08 -13.84
N PRO A 126 -6.74 6.24 -14.44
CA PRO A 126 -7.11 7.42 -13.66
C PRO A 126 -8.37 7.21 -12.81
N GLY A 127 -9.28 6.32 -13.23
CA GLY A 127 -10.47 5.96 -12.47
C GLY A 127 -10.13 5.22 -11.18
N LEU A 128 -9.26 4.19 -11.26
CA LEU A 128 -8.81 3.41 -10.12
C LEU A 128 -8.02 4.29 -9.11
N ALA A 129 -7.17 5.19 -9.62
CA ALA A 129 -6.47 6.15 -8.77
C ALA A 129 -7.43 7.07 -8.00
N THR A 130 -8.56 7.46 -8.61
CA THR A 130 -9.60 8.25 -7.95
C THR A 130 -10.33 7.44 -6.88
N GLU A 131 -10.65 6.18 -7.15
CA GLU A 131 -11.33 5.27 -6.22
C GLU A 131 -10.48 5.00 -4.98
N LEU A 132 -9.18 4.82 -5.15
CA LEU A 132 -8.20 4.60 -4.08
C LEU A 132 -7.71 5.89 -3.42
N GLU A 133 -8.28 7.05 -3.78
CA GLU A 133 -7.88 8.36 -3.25
C GLU A 133 -6.38 8.66 -3.41
N VAL A 134 -5.75 8.19 -4.50
CA VAL A 134 -4.35 8.43 -4.83
C VAL A 134 -4.18 9.86 -5.37
N PHE A 135 -3.74 10.79 -4.52
CA PHE A 135 -3.58 12.20 -4.88
C PHE A 135 -2.14 12.59 -5.22
N GLY A 136 -1.15 11.94 -4.63
CA GLY A 136 0.28 12.18 -4.88
C GLY A 136 0.94 11.10 -5.73
N ARG A 137 2.12 11.40 -6.28
CA ARG A 137 2.97 10.45 -7.03
C ARG A 137 4.43 10.64 -6.63
N PRO A 138 5.20 9.57 -6.59
CA PRO A 138 4.81 8.16 -6.68
C PRO A 138 3.91 7.73 -5.52
N TYR A 139 3.04 6.71 -5.74
CA TYR A 139 2.26 6.07 -4.69
C TYR A 139 2.32 4.56 -4.88
N LEU A 140 2.64 3.84 -3.82
CA LEU A 140 2.73 2.38 -3.82
C LEU A 140 1.68 1.82 -2.86
N ILE A 141 1.00 0.75 -3.29
CA ILE A 141 0.12 -0.05 -2.44
C ILE A 141 0.62 -1.50 -2.50
N PHE A 142 0.92 -2.05 -1.34
CA PHE A 142 1.36 -3.44 -1.17
C PHE A 142 0.15 -4.31 -0.83
N VAL A 143 -0.06 -5.34 -1.64
CA VAL A 143 -1.24 -6.20 -1.58
C VAL A 143 -0.80 -7.64 -1.33
N ASP A 144 -1.43 -8.31 -0.36
CA ASP A 144 -1.13 -9.70 -0.03
C ASP A 144 -1.70 -10.71 -1.06
N ALA A 145 -1.47 -11.98 -0.82
CA ALA A 145 -1.93 -13.06 -1.68
C ALA A 145 -3.47 -13.20 -1.71
N GLU A 146 -4.16 -12.75 -0.69
CA GLU A 146 -5.62 -12.72 -0.56
C GLU A 146 -6.25 -11.48 -1.20
N GLY A 147 -5.43 -10.52 -1.68
CA GLY A 147 -5.87 -9.30 -2.32
C GLY A 147 -6.19 -8.17 -1.34
N ASN A 148 -5.68 -8.21 -0.12
CA ASN A 148 -5.88 -7.16 0.88
C ASN A 148 -4.70 -6.19 0.89
N ILE A 149 -5.01 -4.91 1.11
CA ILE A 149 -4.01 -3.86 1.29
C ILE A 149 -3.31 -4.06 2.64
N GLN A 150 -2.00 -4.29 2.60
CA GLN A 150 -1.17 -4.46 3.80
C GLN A 150 -0.49 -3.16 4.21
N SER A 151 -0.07 -2.36 3.25
CA SER A 151 0.48 -1.03 3.48
C SER A 151 0.43 -0.20 2.21
N ASP A 152 0.53 1.12 2.39
CA ASP A 152 0.64 2.06 1.30
C ASP A 152 1.66 3.17 1.63
N ARG A 153 2.17 3.83 0.59
CA ARG A 153 3.09 4.94 0.77
C ARG A 153 3.02 5.94 -0.38
N GLU A 154 2.86 7.21 -0.03
CA GLU A 154 2.95 8.34 -0.94
C GLU A 154 4.34 8.99 -0.91
N GLY A 155 4.80 9.46 -2.07
CA GLY A 155 5.98 10.28 -2.23
C GLY A 155 7.28 9.51 -2.46
N LEU A 156 8.37 10.25 -2.59
CA LEU A 156 9.70 9.71 -2.88
C LEU A 156 10.13 8.62 -1.89
N TRP A 157 10.52 7.47 -2.42
CA TRP A 157 11.02 6.35 -1.62
C TRP A 157 12.27 5.73 -2.26
N THR A 158 13.43 6.03 -1.68
CA THR A 158 14.75 5.62 -2.19
C THR A 158 15.49 4.65 -1.27
N ASP A 159 14.90 4.24 -0.16
CA ASP A 159 15.47 3.23 0.73
C ASP A 159 14.97 1.83 0.34
N ALA A 160 15.74 1.14 -0.50
CA ALA A 160 15.43 -0.21 -0.93
C ALA A 160 15.39 -1.23 0.22
N ASN A 161 16.16 -1.01 1.33
CA ASN A 161 16.11 -1.92 2.47
C ASN A 161 14.80 -1.75 3.26
N GLU A 162 14.32 -0.53 3.43
CA GLU A 162 13.01 -0.28 4.04
C GLU A 162 11.89 -0.87 3.17
N MET A 163 11.98 -0.68 1.84
CA MET A 163 11.01 -1.25 0.90
C MET A 163 11.02 -2.79 0.93
N ALA A 164 12.21 -3.42 0.95
CA ALA A 164 12.34 -4.87 1.05
C ALA A 164 11.69 -5.43 2.32
N LYS A 165 11.83 -4.74 3.45
CA LYS A 165 11.16 -5.14 4.69
C LYS A 165 9.63 -5.12 4.56
N VAL A 166 9.06 -4.06 3.97
CA VAL A 166 7.60 -3.97 3.75
C VAL A 166 7.15 -5.06 2.78
N TRP A 167 7.92 -5.32 1.72
CA TRP A 167 7.64 -6.39 0.78
C TRP A 167 7.65 -7.78 1.44
N ASP A 168 8.67 -8.08 2.24
CA ASP A 168 8.77 -9.35 2.98
C ASP A 168 7.60 -9.54 3.98
N GLU A 169 7.18 -8.46 4.64
CA GLU A 169 6.01 -8.47 5.52
C GLU A 169 4.72 -8.76 4.74
N THR A 170 4.55 -8.15 3.55
CA THR A 170 3.40 -8.36 2.66
C THR A 170 3.34 -9.79 2.12
N VAL A 171 4.48 -10.35 1.69
CA VAL A 171 4.56 -11.74 1.20
C VAL A 171 4.26 -12.75 2.29
N SER A 172 4.46 -12.38 3.55
CA SER A 172 4.27 -13.26 4.73
C SER A 172 2.89 -13.14 5.37
N ALA A 173 2.09 -12.17 4.95
CA ALA A 173 0.76 -11.91 5.50
C ALA A 173 -0.24 -12.91 4.99
#